data_b6c0c5ae42e9bf0ae7d4bef1c72f1540
#
_entry.id   b6c0c5ae42e9bf0ae7d4bef1c72f1540
#
_cell.length_a   1.000
_cell.length_b   1.000
_cell.length_c   1.000
_cell.angle_alpha   90.00
_cell.angle_beta   90.00
_cell.angle_gamma   90.00
#
_symmetry.space_group_name_H-M   'P 1'
#
loop_
_entity.id
_entity.type
_entity.pdbx_description
1 polymer ?
#
loop_
_entity_poly.entity_id
_entity_poly.type
_entity_poly.pdbx_seq_one_letter_code
_entity_poly.pdbx_strand_id
1 'polypeptide(L)'
;QVTDGTNEFTSSQIQTAKTPRPVYVDKTDEIISTKAGATLNPSTVWNFEWMHAYVYVDYNKDKEFDITLNADGNNEGELVSYTFYSEDGGADGTNSLGDQKKNNVGANGALPRFILPENLSAGDYRIRFKIDWNSLAPCGSVISGNHIASNGGAIVDFTLRIESGDVAVKDVQDVPKTTFTGVTGGIMVQGQD
;
A
#
# COMPACT_ATOMS: atom_id res chain seq x y z
N GLN A 1 -3.16 -11.92 1.27
CA GLN A 1 -2.88 -11.62 2.67
C GLN A 1 -1.97 -10.40 2.78
N VAL A 2 -2.18 -9.58 3.79
CA VAL A 2 -1.30 -8.45 4.14
C VAL A 2 -1.16 -8.44 5.66
N THR A 3 0.06 -8.24 6.16
CA THR A 3 0.29 -8.03 7.60
C THR A 3 1.27 -6.89 7.85
N ASP A 4 1.05 -6.13 8.91
CA ASP A 4 1.98 -5.12 9.44
C ASP A 4 2.75 -5.62 10.67
N GLY A 5 2.64 -6.91 10.97
CA GLY A 5 3.24 -7.53 12.16
C GLY A 5 2.34 -7.49 13.40
N THR A 6 1.31 -6.66 13.41
CA THR A 6 0.31 -6.57 14.48
C THR A 6 -1.06 -7.00 13.98
N ASN A 7 -1.44 -6.49 12.81
CA ASN A 7 -2.71 -6.78 12.16
C ASN A 7 -2.48 -7.70 10.97
N GLU A 8 -3.44 -8.55 10.72
CA GLU A 8 -3.45 -9.44 9.55
C GLU A 8 -4.77 -9.30 8.81
N PHE A 9 -4.67 -9.07 7.52
CA PHE A 9 -5.79 -9.07 6.59
C PHE A 9 -5.66 -10.25 5.63
N THR A 10 -6.74 -10.99 5.45
CA THR A 10 -6.81 -12.06 4.47
C THR A 10 -8.09 -11.96 3.66
N SER A 11 -7.97 -11.83 2.36
CA SER A 11 -9.09 -11.97 1.43
C SER A 11 -9.02 -13.34 0.76
N SER A 12 -10.10 -14.07 0.79
CA SER A 12 -10.21 -15.38 0.15
C SER A 12 -10.80 -15.26 -1.25
N GLN A 13 -10.29 -16.07 -2.17
CA GLN A 13 -10.81 -16.26 -3.53
C GLN A 13 -11.16 -14.96 -4.29
N ILE A 14 -10.14 -14.29 -4.75
CA ILE A 14 -10.27 -13.09 -5.59
C ILE A 14 -10.81 -13.44 -6.98
N GLN A 15 -10.61 -14.66 -7.44
CA GLN A 15 -11.12 -15.12 -8.73
C GLN A 15 -11.89 -16.41 -8.59
N THR A 16 -13.16 -16.34 -8.97
CA THR A 16 -13.99 -17.53 -9.20
C THR A 16 -13.72 -18.11 -10.59
N ALA A 17 -14.03 -19.37 -10.79
CA ALA A 17 -13.96 -20.07 -12.09
C ALA A 17 -15.02 -19.57 -13.10
N LYS A 18 -15.37 -18.29 -13.11
CA LYS A 18 -16.33 -17.71 -14.06
C LYS A 18 -15.71 -17.60 -15.45
N THR A 19 -16.44 -17.93 -16.47
CA THR A 19 -16.07 -17.74 -17.87
C THR A 19 -17.08 -16.80 -18.54
N PRO A 20 -16.67 -15.63 -19.09
CA PRO A 20 -15.30 -15.08 -19.04
C PRO A 20 -14.90 -14.63 -17.65
N ARG A 21 -13.62 -14.81 -17.33
CA ARG A 21 -13.07 -14.40 -16.04
C ARG A 21 -12.91 -12.88 -16.01
N PRO A 22 -13.40 -12.17 -14.99
CA PRO A 22 -13.16 -10.74 -14.87
C PRO A 22 -11.67 -10.47 -14.63
N VAL A 23 -11.11 -9.53 -15.37
CA VAL A 23 -9.73 -9.05 -15.15
C VAL A 23 -9.68 -8.18 -13.91
N TYR A 24 -10.71 -7.39 -13.69
CA TYR A 24 -10.82 -6.47 -12.55
C TYR A 24 -11.88 -6.95 -11.55
N VAL A 25 -11.53 -6.89 -10.28
CA VAL A 25 -12.42 -7.18 -9.15
C VAL A 25 -12.35 -6.03 -8.17
N ASP A 26 -13.48 -5.41 -7.90
CA ASP A 26 -13.63 -4.41 -6.86
C ASP A 26 -13.96 -5.09 -5.52
N LYS A 27 -13.10 -4.88 -4.54
CA LYS A 27 -13.24 -5.30 -3.15
C LYS A 27 -12.94 -4.16 -2.18
N THR A 28 -13.29 -2.95 -2.58
CA THR A 28 -13.06 -1.76 -1.74
C THR A 28 -13.94 -1.73 -0.49
N ASP A 29 -14.89 -2.64 -0.37
CA ASP A 29 -15.62 -2.94 0.87
C ASP A 29 -14.80 -3.76 1.88
N GLU A 30 -13.73 -4.43 1.45
CA GLU A 30 -12.77 -5.11 2.32
C GLU A 30 -11.64 -4.15 2.72
N ILE A 31 -11.38 -4.01 4.01
CA ILE A 31 -10.51 -2.97 4.57
C ILE A 31 -9.26 -3.58 5.18
N ILE A 32 -8.10 -3.09 4.75
CA ILE A 32 -6.79 -3.35 5.35
C ILE A 32 -6.50 -2.18 6.28
N SER A 33 -6.56 -2.38 7.61
CA SER A 33 -6.30 -1.33 8.60
C SER A 33 -4.86 -1.38 9.08
N THR A 34 -4.21 -0.22 9.15
CA THR A 34 -2.84 -0.06 9.63
C THR A 34 -2.57 1.40 10.03
N LYS A 35 -1.32 1.73 10.36
CA LYS A 35 -0.87 3.08 10.72
C LYS A 35 0.07 3.66 9.67
N ALA A 36 0.16 4.99 9.60
CA ALA A 36 1.21 5.66 8.86
C ALA A 36 2.59 5.18 9.33
N GLY A 37 3.56 5.08 8.43
CA GLY A 37 4.89 4.57 8.72
C GLY A 37 4.99 3.05 8.93
N ALA A 38 3.88 2.31 8.88
CA ALA A 38 3.90 0.86 9.05
C ALA A 38 4.62 0.16 7.89
N THR A 39 5.29 -0.94 8.22
CA THR A 39 5.85 -1.86 7.23
C THR A 39 4.80 -2.90 6.87
N LEU A 40 4.38 -2.95 5.62
CA LEU A 40 3.45 -3.94 5.12
C LEU A 40 4.17 -5.09 4.42
N ASN A 41 3.74 -6.32 4.73
CA ASN A 41 4.24 -7.56 4.16
C ASN A 41 3.10 -8.25 3.38
N PRO A 42 2.96 -7.96 2.09
CA PRO A 42 1.92 -8.59 1.28
C PRO A 42 2.33 -9.99 0.82
N SER A 43 1.36 -10.83 0.58
CA SER A 43 1.52 -12.08 -0.14
C SER A 43 0.31 -12.38 -1.01
N THR A 44 0.56 -13.04 -2.12
CA THR A 44 -0.47 -13.44 -3.09
C THR A 44 -0.25 -14.88 -3.53
N VAL A 45 -1.31 -15.51 -4.00
CA VAL A 45 -1.25 -16.84 -4.59
C VAL A 45 -1.87 -16.78 -5.98
N TRP A 46 -1.15 -17.31 -6.97
CA TRP A 46 -1.63 -17.43 -8.34
C TRP A 46 -1.16 -18.74 -8.98
N ASN A 47 -1.85 -19.19 -10.02
CA ASN A 47 -1.65 -20.51 -10.61
C ASN A 47 -1.01 -20.49 -12.00
N PHE A 48 -0.42 -19.37 -12.42
CA PHE A 48 0.23 -19.24 -13.72
C PHE A 48 1.72 -19.09 -13.59
N GLU A 49 2.46 -19.72 -14.49
CA GLU A 49 3.89 -19.47 -14.65
C GLU A 49 4.15 -18.12 -15.33
N TRP A 50 5.34 -17.57 -15.16
CA TRP A 50 5.79 -16.33 -15.82
C TRP A 50 5.03 -15.07 -15.43
N MET A 51 4.30 -15.09 -14.33
CA MET A 51 3.56 -13.95 -13.82
C MET A 51 4.32 -13.27 -12.68
N HIS A 52 4.14 -11.97 -12.59
CA HIS A 52 4.64 -11.15 -11.49
C HIS A 52 3.48 -10.55 -10.71
N ALA A 53 3.72 -10.24 -9.45
CA ALA A 53 2.76 -9.55 -8.61
C ALA A 53 3.22 -8.11 -8.37
N TYR A 54 2.26 -7.20 -8.32
CA TYR A 54 2.47 -5.77 -8.15
C TYR A 54 1.48 -5.23 -7.12
N VAL A 55 1.93 -4.27 -6.30
CA VAL A 55 1.08 -3.56 -5.35
C VAL A 55 1.24 -2.06 -5.57
N TYR A 56 0.13 -1.36 -5.64
CA TYR A 56 0.05 0.09 -5.78
C TYR A 56 -0.76 0.67 -4.63
N VAL A 57 -0.42 1.88 -4.19
CA VAL A 57 -1.21 2.64 -3.22
C VAL A 57 -1.43 4.05 -3.75
N ASP A 58 -2.69 4.44 -3.94
CA ASP A 58 -3.10 5.77 -4.36
C ASP A 58 -2.94 6.74 -3.17
N TYR A 59 -1.76 7.32 -3.03
CA TYR A 59 -1.41 8.19 -1.89
C TYR A 59 -2.04 9.58 -1.99
N ASN A 60 -2.22 10.08 -3.19
CA ASN A 60 -2.75 11.42 -3.45
C ASN A 60 -4.28 11.44 -3.57
N LYS A 61 -4.93 10.27 -3.65
CA LYS A 61 -6.38 10.05 -3.75
C LYS A 61 -7.01 10.63 -5.02
N ASP A 62 -6.25 10.69 -6.10
CA ASP A 62 -6.74 11.16 -7.40
C ASP A 62 -7.39 10.04 -8.24
N LYS A 63 -7.34 8.79 -7.75
CA LYS A 63 -7.87 7.55 -8.36
C LYS A 63 -7.05 7.02 -9.52
N GLU A 64 -5.88 7.56 -9.74
CA GLU A 64 -4.86 7.03 -10.62
C GLU A 64 -3.79 6.35 -9.79
N PHE A 65 -2.82 5.72 -10.42
CA PHE A 65 -1.66 5.16 -9.75
C PHE A 65 -0.42 5.60 -10.51
N ASP A 66 0.31 6.52 -9.95
CA ASP A 66 1.50 7.06 -10.56
C ASP A 66 2.66 6.08 -10.48
N ILE A 67 3.33 5.89 -11.60
CA ILE A 67 4.56 5.12 -11.69
C ILE A 67 5.66 6.10 -12.03
N THR A 68 6.52 6.39 -11.06
CA THR A 68 7.68 7.24 -11.25
C THR A 68 8.93 6.43 -10.95
N LEU A 69 9.75 6.21 -11.97
CA LEU A 69 11.07 5.60 -11.81
C LEU A 69 12.11 6.72 -11.82
N ASN A 70 13.02 6.70 -10.85
CA ASN A 70 14.16 7.61 -10.86
C ASN A 70 15.23 7.18 -11.89
N ALA A 71 16.31 7.95 -11.98
CA ALA A 71 17.38 7.68 -12.95
C ALA A 71 18.06 6.30 -12.77
N ASP A 72 17.99 5.72 -11.60
CA ASP A 72 18.51 4.39 -11.26
C ASP A 72 17.49 3.28 -11.46
N GLY A 73 16.28 3.60 -11.96
CA GLY A 73 15.19 2.66 -12.16
C GLY A 73 14.43 2.28 -10.91
N ASN A 74 14.68 2.93 -9.78
CA ASN A 74 13.92 2.73 -8.54
C ASN A 74 12.60 3.49 -8.60
N ASN A 75 11.57 2.91 -8.02
CA ASN A 75 10.26 3.52 -8.00
C ASN A 75 10.15 4.54 -6.85
N GLU A 76 9.71 5.74 -7.18
CA GLU A 76 9.42 6.84 -6.25
C GLU A 76 7.93 7.21 -6.25
N GLY A 77 7.11 6.49 -7.02
CA GLY A 77 5.68 6.73 -7.14
C GLY A 77 4.84 5.79 -6.27
N GLU A 78 3.66 5.50 -6.75
CA GLU A 78 2.63 4.73 -6.05
C GLU A 78 2.69 3.22 -6.29
N LEU A 79 3.60 2.74 -7.15
CA LEU A 79 3.95 1.33 -7.25
C LEU A 79 4.89 0.96 -6.10
N VAL A 80 4.37 0.37 -5.04
CA VAL A 80 5.08 0.21 -3.77
C VAL A 80 5.76 -1.15 -3.58
N SER A 81 5.31 -2.16 -4.31
CA SER A 81 5.91 -3.50 -4.26
C SER A 81 5.69 -4.24 -5.56
N TYR A 82 6.70 -4.93 -6.02
CA TYR A 82 6.59 -5.87 -7.13
C TYR A 82 7.61 -7.01 -6.98
N THR A 83 7.31 -8.14 -7.58
CA THR A 83 8.24 -9.27 -7.61
C THR A 83 9.40 -8.97 -8.56
N PHE A 84 9.61 -9.73 -9.63
CA PHE A 84 10.71 -9.43 -10.54
C PHE A 84 10.15 -8.82 -11.83
N TYR A 85 10.69 -7.68 -12.21
CA TYR A 85 10.34 -7.00 -13.44
C TYR A 85 11.53 -6.97 -14.40
N SER A 86 11.26 -7.18 -15.69
CA SER A 86 12.22 -7.06 -16.76
C SER A 86 11.54 -6.46 -17.98
N GLU A 87 12.07 -5.36 -18.51
CA GLU A 87 11.54 -4.70 -19.71
C GLU A 87 11.58 -5.61 -20.94
N ASP A 88 12.60 -6.44 -21.04
CA ASP A 88 12.82 -7.31 -22.19
C ASP A 88 11.94 -8.56 -22.19
N GLY A 89 11.02 -8.70 -21.22
CA GLY A 89 10.24 -9.93 -21.06
C GLY A 89 11.10 -11.14 -20.77
N GLY A 90 12.34 -10.90 -20.40
CA GLY A 90 13.34 -11.92 -20.17
C GLY A 90 13.25 -12.58 -18.80
N ALA A 91 14.14 -13.49 -18.60
CA ALA A 91 14.22 -14.29 -17.39
C ALA A 91 14.82 -13.54 -16.20
N ASP A 92 15.47 -12.44 -16.44
CA ASP A 92 16.19 -11.66 -15.45
C ASP A 92 15.44 -10.33 -15.14
N GLY A 93 15.29 -10.01 -13.90
CA GLY A 93 14.68 -8.77 -13.44
C GLY A 93 15.00 -8.48 -11.99
N THR A 94 14.61 -7.31 -11.53
CA THR A 94 14.75 -6.91 -10.14
C THR A 94 13.38 -6.78 -9.48
N ASN A 95 13.31 -7.04 -8.19
CA ASN A 95 12.14 -6.71 -7.39
C ASN A 95 12.20 -5.27 -6.87
N SER A 96 11.16 -4.83 -6.18
CA SER A 96 11.08 -3.48 -5.61
C SER A 96 12.11 -3.19 -4.50
N LEU A 97 12.87 -4.16 -4.04
CA LEU A 97 14.00 -3.99 -3.12
C LEU A 97 15.36 -3.97 -3.84
N GLY A 98 15.36 -4.06 -5.18
CA GLY A 98 16.60 -4.10 -5.97
C GLY A 98 17.27 -5.47 -6.04
N ASP A 99 16.68 -6.51 -5.46
CA ASP A 99 17.23 -7.86 -5.56
C ASP A 99 17.02 -8.41 -6.96
N GLN A 100 18.07 -8.97 -7.55
CA GLN A 100 18.01 -9.63 -8.83
C GLN A 100 17.66 -11.11 -8.67
N LYS A 101 16.85 -11.63 -9.58
CA LYS A 101 16.59 -13.05 -9.70
C LYS A 101 16.52 -13.46 -11.14
N LYS A 102 17.25 -14.52 -11.45
CA LYS A 102 17.23 -15.18 -12.76
C LYS A 102 16.09 -16.17 -12.84
N ASN A 103 15.53 -16.31 -14.02
CA ASN A 103 14.47 -17.25 -14.33
C ASN A 103 13.29 -17.12 -13.37
N ASN A 104 12.49 -16.12 -13.61
CA ASN A 104 11.31 -16.00 -12.84
C ASN A 104 10.40 -17.20 -13.04
N VAL A 105 10.21 -17.86 -12.02
CA VAL A 105 9.21 -18.92 -11.89
C VAL A 105 8.03 -18.28 -11.26
N GLY A 106 6.87 -18.48 -11.79
CA GLY A 106 5.64 -18.04 -11.18
C GLY A 106 5.68 -18.34 -9.70
N ALA A 107 5.94 -17.35 -8.90
CA ALA A 107 6.15 -17.55 -7.48
C ALA A 107 4.87 -17.22 -6.75
N ASN A 108 4.25 -18.24 -6.21
CA ASN A 108 3.29 -18.04 -5.14
C ASN A 108 4.04 -17.60 -3.90
N GLY A 109 3.53 -16.59 -3.21
CA GLY A 109 4.05 -16.26 -1.91
C GLY A 109 4.26 -14.78 -1.65
N ALA A 110 5.28 -14.50 -0.85
CA ALA A 110 5.56 -13.17 -0.35
C ALA A 110 6.00 -12.22 -1.47
N LEU A 111 5.33 -11.09 -1.55
CA LEU A 111 5.82 -9.91 -2.24
C LEU A 111 6.88 -9.20 -1.37
N PRO A 112 7.78 -8.41 -1.96
CA PRO A 112 8.64 -7.53 -1.19
C PRO A 112 7.84 -6.65 -0.23
N ARG A 113 8.33 -6.53 0.98
CA ARG A 113 7.76 -5.59 1.95
C ARG A 113 7.93 -4.16 1.47
N PHE A 114 7.04 -3.29 1.88
CA PHE A 114 7.15 -1.85 1.67
C PHE A 114 6.74 -1.07 2.92
N ILE A 115 7.20 0.17 3.01
CA ILE A 115 6.94 1.04 4.15
C ILE A 115 5.99 2.15 3.69
N LEU A 116 4.91 2.34 4.41
CA LEU A 116 4.00 3.45 4.18
C LEU A 116 4.66 4.78 4.59
N PRO A 117 4.42 5.89 3.88
CA PRO A 117 4.90 7.19 4.32
C PRO A 117 4.42 7.54 5.74
N GLU A 118 5.33 8.08 6.56
CA GLU A 118 5.02 8.46 7.95
C GLU A 118 4.03 9.62 8.05
N ASN A 119 3.96 10.44 7.01
CA ASN A 119 3.11 11.62 6.94
C ASN A 119 1.73 11.37 6.32
N LEU A 120 1.34 10.11 6.10
CA LEU A 120 0.00 9.81 5.63
C LEU A 120 -1.05 10.24 6.66
N SER A 121 -2.02 11.00 6.20
CA SER A 121 -3.17 11.38 7.02
C SER A 121 -4.05 10.17 7.29
N ALA A 122 -4.72 10.16 8.44
CA ALA A 122 -5.75 9.17 8.72
C ALA A 122 -6.86 9.21 7.68
N GLY A 123 -7.38 8.05 7.32
CA GLY A 123 -8.46 7.90 6.35
C GLY A 123 -8.21 6.77 5.36
N ASP A 124 -9.08 6.68 4.38
CA ASP A 124 -9.12 5.60 3.41
C ASP A 124 -8.34 5.98 2.14
N TYR A 125 -7.55 5.04 1.67
CA TYR A 125 -6.76 5.06 0.45
C TYR A 125 -7.12 3.84 -0.40
N ARG A 126 -6.88 3.89 -1.70
CA ARG A 126 -7.01 2.71 -2.55
C ARG A 126 -5.69 1.96 -2.58
N ILE A 127 -5.74 0.65 -2.40
CA ILE A 127 -4.62 -0.25 -2.60
C ILE A 127 -5.00 -1.28 -3.67
N ARG A 128 -4.15 -1.43 -4.67
CA ARG A 128 -4.34 -2.33 -5.81
C ARG A 128 -3.33 -3.45 -5.79
N PHE A 129 -3.81 -4.66 -5.97
CA PHE A 129 -2.99 -5.84 -6.28
C PHE A 129 -3.19 -6.21 -7.73
N LYS A 130 -2.11 -6.44 -8.42
CA LYS A 130 -2.13 -6.88 -9.81
C LYS A 130 -1.24 -8.11 -9.98
N ILE A 131 -1.71 -9.06 -10.75
CA ILE A 131 -0.94 -10.18 -11.30
C ILE A 131 -0.93 -10.00 -12.81
N ASP A 132 0.24 -9.88 -13.40
CA ASP A 132 0.40 -9.70 -14.85
C ASP A 132 1.79 -10.18 -15.27
N TRP A 133 2.03 -10.19 -16.55
CA TRP A 133 3.36 -10.42 -17.09
C TRP A 133 4.23 -9.17 -16.85
N ASN A 134 5.18 -8.87 -17.74
CA ASN A 134 6.11 -7.74 -17.57
C ASN A 134 5.48 -6.39 -17.86
N SER A 135 4.63 -5.88 -17.00
CA SER A 135 4.06 -4.55 -17.14
C SER A 135 3.95 -3.85 -15.80
N LEU A 136 4.56 -2.68 -15.67
CA LEU A 136 4.39 -1.83 -14.50
C LEU A 136 3.08 -1.04 -14.53
N ALA A 137 2.40 -0.99 -15.68
CA ALA A 137 1.14 -0.25 -15.82
C ALA A 137 0.07 -0.75 -14.84
N PRO A 138 -0.58 0.13 -14.07
CA PRO A 138 -1.52 -0.28 -13.03
C PRO A 138 -2.80 -0.95 -13.58
N CYS A 139 -3.12 -0.69 -14.85
CA CYS A 139 -4.22 -1.34 -15.57
C CYS A 139 -3.79 -2.61 -16.30
N GLY A 140 -2.53 -3.01 -16.16
CA GLY A 140 -1.95 -4.16 -16.85
C GLY A 140 -1.50 -3.86 -18.28
N SER A 141 -0.90 -4.86 -18.91
CA SER A 141 -0.43 -4.73 -20.29
C SER A 141 -1.59 -4.54 -21.25
N VAL A 142 -1.44 -3.59 -22.16
CA VAL A 142 -2.36 -3.30 -23.26
C VAL A 142 -1.73 -3.56 -24.65
N ILE A 143 -0.52 -4.12 -24.66
CA ILE A 143 0.20 -4.39 -25.90
C ILE A 143 -0.52 -5.50 -26.67
N SER A 144 -0.70 -5.30 -27.99
CA SER A 144 -1.35 -6.28 -28.85
C SER A 144 -0.68 -7.66 -28.73
N GLY A 145 -1.48 -8.69 -28.47
CA GLY A 145 -1.00 -10.05 -28.23
C GLY A 145 -0.48 -10.31 -26.81
N ASN A 146 -0.38 -9.28 -25.99
CA ASN A 146 0.09 -9.38 -24.59
C ASN A 146 -0.77 -8.54 -23.64
N HIS A 147 -2.10 -8.67 -23.75
CA HIS A 147 -3.02 -8.02 -22.83
C HIS A 147 -3.10 -8.80 -21.52
N ILE A 148 -3.28 -8.10 -20.42
CA ILE A 148 -3.46 -8.70 -19.09
C ILE A 148 -4.53 -9.81 -19.07
N ALA A 149 -5.61 -9.65 -19.82
CA ALA A 149 -6.65 -10.68 -19.98
C ALA A 149 -6.12 -11.93 -20.68
N SER A 150 -5.33 -11.74 -21.76
CA SER A 150 -4.74 -12.84 -22.52
C SER A 150 -3.67 -13.58 -21.71
N ASN A 151 -2.95 -12.86 -20.87
CA ASN A 151 -1.95 -13.41 -19.96
C ASN A 151 -2.57 -14.21 -18.80
N GLY A 152 -3.87 -14.13 -18.61
CA GLY A 152 -4.52 -14.71 -17.44
C GLY A 152 -4.32 -13.88 -16.16
N GLY A 153 -3.92 -12.62 -16.31
CA GLY A 153 -3.71 -11.70 -15.21
C GLY A 153 -4.99 -11.23 -14.54
N ALA A 154 -4.84 -10.52 -13.46
CA ALA A 154 -5.94 -10.00 -12.64
C ALA A 154 -5.54 -8.74 -11.89
N ILE A 155 -6.54 -7.92 -11.60
CA ILE A 155 -6.44 -6.70 -10.82
C ILE A 155 -7.51 -6.76 -9.72
N VAL A 156 -7.11 -6.43 -8.50
CA VAL A 156 -8.04 -6.34 -7.36
C VAL A 156 -7.73 -5.09 -6.56
N ASP A 157 -8.77 -4.31 -6.28
CA ASP A 157 -8.68 -3.12 -5.43
C ASP A 157 -9.31 -3.42 -4.06
N PHE A 158 -8.64 -2.96 -3.00
CA PHE A 158 -9.11 -2.93 -1.62
C PHE A 158 -9.04 -1.50 -1.07
N THR A 159 -9.63 -1.30 0.11
CA THR A 159 -9.41 -0.10 0.92
C THR A 159 -8.25 -0.32 1.89
N LEU A 160 -7.25 0.56 1.86
CA LEU A 160 -6.22 0.68 2.87
C LEU A 160 -6.63 1.81 3.83
N ARG A 161 -6.95 1.48 5.07
CA ARG A 161 -7.31 2.45 6.09
C ARG A 161 -6.12 2.78 6.95
N ILE A 162 -5.73 4.06 6.94
CA ILE A 162 -4.76 4.60 7.89
C ILE A 162 -5.52 5.05 9.13
N GLU A 163 -5.27 4.38 10.24
CA GLU A 163 -5.89 4.70 11.51
C GLU A 163 -5.33 6.03 12.04
N SER A 164 -6.18 6.81 12.71
CA SER A 164 -5.70 7.95 13.49
C SER A 164 -4.78 7.43 14.57
N GLY A 165 -3.56 7.96 14.65
CA GLY A 165 -2.72 7.71 15.80
C GLY A 165 -3.49 8.10 17.07
N ASP A 166 -3.45 7.26 18.10
CA ASP A 166 -3.90 7.69 19.42
C ASP A 166 -3.10 8.94 19.76
N VAL A 167 -3.73 10.11 19.65
CA VAL A 167 -3.23 11.29 20.33
C VAL A 167 -3.43 10.92 21.81
N ALA A 168 -2.39 10.36 22.42
CA ALA A 168 -2.35 10.30 23.87
C ALA A 168 -2.52 11.75 24.31
N VAL A 169 -3.73 12.10 24.71
CA VAL A 169 -3.95 13.32 25.45
C VAL A 169 -3.08 13.13 26.68
N LYS A 170 -1.87 13.70 26.66
CA LYS A 170 -1.09 13.85 27.87
C LYS A 170 -2.06 14.56 28.80
N ASP A 171 -2.45 13.81 29.83
CA ASP A 171 -3.29 14.32 30.88
C ASP A 171 -2.67 15.66 31.29
N VAL A 172 -3.35 16.75 30.99
CA VAL A 172 -2.88 18.10 31.31
C VAL A 172 -3.14 18.27 32.81
N GLN A 173 -2.46 17.45 33.62
CA GLN A 173 -2.52 17.52 35.10
C GLN A 173 -1.61 18.61 35.65
N ASP A 174 -0.80 19.27 34.78
CA ASP A 174 0.08 20.35 35.21
C ASP A 174 -0.29 21.68 34.52
N VAL A 175 -1.56 22.06 34.61
CA VAL A 175 -1.88 23.47 34.49
C VAL A 175 -1.59 24.07 35.86
N PRO A 176 -0.62 24.99 36.03
CA PRO A 176 -0.39 25.68 37.28
C PRO A 176 -1.72 26.30 37.73
N LYS A 177 -2.16 25.92 38.94
CA LYS A 177 -3.38 26.52 39.51
C LYS A 177 -3.14 28.01 39.69
N THR A 178 -3.66 28.78 38.75
CA THR A 178 -3.68 30.24 38.88
C THR A 178 -4.70 30.59 39.97
N THR A 179 -4.23 31.04 41.11
CA THR A 179 -5.10 31.51 42.19
C THR A 179 -5.38 32.98 42.01
N PHE A 180 -6.64 33.34 41.81
CA PHE A 180 -7.07 34.71 41.75
C PHE A 180 -7.43 35.19 43.18
N THR A 181 -6.70 36.18 43.66
CA THR A 181 -7.03 36.84 44.93
C THR A 181 -7.56 38.20 44.59
N GLY A 182 -8.83 38.43 44.92
CA GLY A 182 -9.45 39.76 44.80
C GLY A 182 -8.95 40.67 45.91
N VAL A 183 -8.40 41.81 45.53
CA VAL A 183 -8.13 42.93 46.44
C VAL A 183 -9.00 44.12 46.04
N THR A 184 -9.37 44.87 47.01
CA THR A 184 -10.20 46.07 46.79
C THR A 184 -9.46 47.04 45.86
N GLY A 185 -9.87 47.07 44.59
CA GLY A 185 -9.29 47.98 43.57
C GLY A 185 -8.50 47.35 42.42
N GLY A 186 -8.43 46.02 42.33
CA GLY A 186 -7.76 45.36 41.17
C GLY A 186 -7.64 43.85 41.32
N ILE A 187 -7.31 43.18 40.20
CA ILE A 187 -6.99 41.76 40.14
C ILE A 187 -5.48 41.63 40.03
N MET A 188 -4.80 40.94 40.97
CA MET A 188 -3.42 40.55 40.81
C MET A 188 -3.37 39.09 40.35
N VAL A 189 -2.65 38.86 39.25
CA VAL A 189 -2.32 37.50 38.77
C VAL A 189 -0.89 37.21 39.22
N GLN A 190 -0.72 36.24 40.13
CA GLN A 190 0.62 35.71 40.44
C GLN A 190 0.82 34.41 39.66
N GLY A 191 1.78 34.45 38.73
CA GLY A 191 2.36 33.24 38.13
C GLY A 191 3.53 32.78 39.02
N GLN A 192 3.61 31.50 39.28
CA GLN A 192 4.85 30.89 39.81
C GLN A 192 5.66 30.40 38.59
N ASP A 193 6.94 30.75 38.58
CA ASP A 193 7.97 30.23 37.68
C ASP A 193 8.29 28.76 37.95
#